data_3342d430d5ebec1d925124507dd4c916
#
_entry.id   3342d430d5ebec1d925124507dd4c916
#
_cell.length_a   1.000
_cell.length_b   1.000
_cell.length_c   1.000
_cell.angle_alpha   90.00
_cell.angle_beta   90.00
_cell.angle_gamma   90.00
#
_symmetry.space_group_name_H-M   'P 1'
#
loop_
_entity.id
_entity.type
_entity.pdbx_description
1 polymer ?
#
loop_
_entity_poly.entity_id
_entity_poly.type
_entity_poly.pdbx_seq_one_letter_code
_entity_poly.pdbx_strand_id
1 'polypeptide(L)'
;DAFLHTINFPSFYLKVILSFVTSFLITYYSIPTIIKISRRKNLMDEPGQRSSHERKIPNLGGIALFFAISVSASIYAYQLFDLYKFLFASLVILLYIGVMDDIVVMRAYKKLVAQLVVSAMLVIGSDVRIRNLFGVFGVHELNYFLSVVFSIITFIILVNAFNLID
;
A
#
# COMPACT_ATOMS: atom_id res chain seq x y z
N ASP A 1 27.72 12.20 11.18
CA ASP A 1 26.56 13.12 11.25
C ASP A 1 26.73 14.43 10.45
N ALA A 2 27.98 14.90 10.21
CA ALA A 2 28.23 16.15 9.49
C ALA A 2 27.92 16.08 7.97
N PHE A 3 28.00 14.91 7.35
CA PHE A 3 27.77 14.76 5.90
C PHE A 3 26.29 14.91 5.51
N LEU A 4 25.36 14.53 6.38
CA LEU A 4 23.90 14.63 6.12
C LEU A 4 23.35 16.05 6.33
N HIS A 5 24.05 16.91 7.09
CA HIS A 5 23.68 18.32 7.30
C HIS A 5 24.05 19.25 6.14
N THR A 6 24.94 18.82 5.24
CA THR A 6 25.39 19.65 4.10
C THR A 6 24.49 19.57 2.87
N ILE A 7 23.54 18.62 2.83
CA ILE A 7 22.53 18.61 1.78
C ILE A 7 21.41 19.56 2.20
N ASN A 8 21.52 20.80 1.77
CA ASN A 8 20.47 21.81 1.93
C ASN A 8 19.27 21.39 1.08
N PHE A 9 18.41 20.52 1.61
CA PHE A 9 17.23 20.04 0.88
C PHE A 9 16.34 21.23 0.56
N PRO A 10 15.89 21.31 -0.69
CA PRO A 10 15.05 22.38 -1.19
C PRO A 10 13.77 22.56 -0.37
N SER A 11 13.09 23.68 -0.60
CA SER A 11 11.81 24.01 0.02
C SER A 11 10.82 22.83 -0.08
N PHE A 12 9.85 22.74 0.83
CA PHE A 12 8.82 21.69 0.86
C PHE A 12 8.21 21.40 -0.54
N TYR A 13 7.83 22.44 -1.28
CA TYR A 13 7.26 22.30 -2.61
C TYR A 13 8.20 21.62 -3.61
N LEU A 14 9.48 21.94 -3.57
CA LEU A 14 10.46 21.32 -4.46
C LEU A 14 10.66 19.84 -4.11
N LYS A 15 10.66 19.45 -2.84
CA LYS A 15 10.69 18.05 -2.41
C LYS A 15 9.48 17.28 -2.94
N VAL A 16 8.28 17.87 -2.88
CA VAL A 16 7.05 17.26 -3.41
C VAL A 16 7.15 17.06 -4.92
N ILE A 17 7.59 18.08 -5.66
CA ILE A 17 7.74 17.99 -7.12
C ILE A 17 8.78 16.93 -7.50
N LEU A 18 9.95 16.95 -6.86
CA LEU A 18 11.01 15.99 -7.12
C LEU A 18 10.59 14.56 -6.74
N SER A 19 9.85 14.39 -5.66
CA SER A 19 9.27 13.12 -5.24
C SER A 19 8.31 12.56 -6.29
N PHE A 20 7.43 13.40 -6.81
CA PHE A 20 6.50 13.04 -7.88
C PHE A 20 7.24 12.65 -9.16
N VAL A 21 8.17 13.49 -9.63
CA VAL A 21 8.96 13.23 -10.85
C VAL A 21 9.76 11.93 -10.73
N THR A 22 10.42 11.73 -9.59
CA THR A 22 11.21 10.50 -9.34
C THR A 22 10.31 9.26 -9.35
N SER A 23 9.19 9.28 -8.64
CA SER A 23 8.24 8.15 -8.63
C SER A 23 7.66 7.90 -10.01
N PHE A 24 7.31 8.95 -10.74
CA PHE A 24 6.80 8.84 -12.10
C PHE A 24 7.82 8.18 -13.05
N LEU A 25 9.06 8.66 -13.05
CA LEU A 25 10.12 8.11 -13.91
C LEU A 25 10.42 6.65 -13.58
N ILE A 26 10.57 6.31 -12.29
CA ILE A 26 10.81 4.92 -11.88
C ILE A 26 9.66 4.02 -12.33
N THR A 27 8.41 4.43 -12.11
CA THR A 27 7.24 3.67 -12.54
C THR A 27 7.20 3.52 -14.05
N TYR A 28 7.41 4.60 -14.79
CA TYR A 28 7.38 4.63 -16.26
C TYR A 28 8.38 3.64 -16.88
N TYR A 29 9.62 3.59 -16.35
CA TYR A 29 10.62 2.65 -16.84
C TYR A 29 10.47 1.22 -16.30
N SER A 30 9.86 1.04 -15.12
CA SER A 30 9.67 -0.27 -14.51
C SER A 30 8.50 -1.05 -15.13
N ILE A 31 7.41 -0.39 -15.48
CA ILE A 31 6.19 -1.05 -16.01
C ILE A 31 6.48 -1.90 -17.26
N PRO A 32 7.17 -1.43 -18.32
CA PRO A 32 7.43 -2.26 -19.49
C PRO A 32 8.22 -3.53 -19.17
N THR A 33 9.15 -3.43 -18.21
CA THR A 33 9.95 -4.57 -17.75
C THR A 33 9.08 -5.59 -17.02
N ILE A 34 8.19 -5.13 -16.13
CA ILE A 34 7.26 -6.00 -15.40
C ILE A 34 6.28 -6.68 -16.35
N ILE A 35 5.72 -5.97 -17.33
CA ILE A 35 4.86 -6.55 -18.38
C ILE A 35 5.60 -7.66 -19.12
N LYS A 36 6.86 -7.43 -19.51
CA LYS A 36 7.68 -8.42 -20.22
C LYS A 36 7.93 -9.66 -19.35
N ILE A 37 8.22 -9.48 -18.06
CA ILE A 37 8.44 -10.59 -17.12
C ILE A 37 7.13 -11.37 -16.90
N SER A 38 6.01 -10.68 -16.65
CA SER A 38 4.70 -11.29 -16.44
C SER A 38 4.29 -12.15 -17.63
N ARG A 39 4.47 -11.65 -18.87
CA ARG A 39 4.22 -12.42 -20.10
C ARG A 39 5.10 -13.65 -20.21
N ARG A 40 6.41 -13.53 -19.93
CA ARG A 40 7.35 -14.66 -20.00
C ARG A 40 7.10 -15.74 -18.96
N LYS A 41 6.57 -15.36 -17.80
CA LYS A 41 6.31 -16.26 -16.68
C LYS A 41 4.85 -16.74 -16.61
N ASN A 42 4.02 -16.37 -17.59
CA ASN A 42 2.57 -16.64 -17.60
C ASN A 42 1.84 -16.13 -16.34
N LEU A 43 2.32 -15.01 -15.78
CA LEU A 43 1.72 -14.31 -14.65
C LEU A 43 0.78 -13.22 -15.18
N MET A 44 -0.26 -13.66 -15.89
CA MET A 44 -1.26 -12.81 -16.51
C MET A 44 -2.63 -13.23 -16.00
N ASP A 45 -3.44 -12.26 -15.65
CA ASP A 45 -4.84 -12.52 -15.31
C ASP A 45 -5.64 -12.78 -16.57
N GLU A 46 -6.46 -13.84 -16.56
CA GLU A 46 -7.28 -14.21 -17.69
C GLU A 46 -8.68 -13.61 -17.53
N PRO A 47 -9.26 -13.06 -18.62
CA PRO A 47 -10.62 -12.56 -18.58
C PRO A 47 -11.58 -13.65 -18.11
N GLY A 48 -12.28 -13.41 -17.02
CA GLY A 48 -13.32 -14.29 -16.49
C GLY A 48 -14.70 -13.63 -16.57
N GLN A 49 -15.76 -14.37 -16.23
CA GLN A 49 -17.13 -13.83 -16.24
C GLN A 49 -17.35 -12.63 -15.29
N ARG A 50 -16.45 -12.42 -14.33
CA ARG A 50 -16.51 -11.34 -13.32
C ARG A 50 -15.42 -10.29 -13.49
N SER A 51 -14.49 -10.48 -14.45
CA SER A 51 -13.41 -9.53 -14.65
C SER A 51 -13.87 -8.30 -15.43
N SER A 52 -13.35 -7.15 -15.09
CA SER A 52 -13.64 -5.88 -15.76
C SER A 52 -12.86 -5.70 -17.07
N HIS A 53 -11.98 -6.63 -17.42
CA HIS A 53 -11.10 -6.56 -18.60
C HIS A 53 -11.37 -7.70 -19.59
N GLU A 54 -11.22 -7.38 -20.87
CA GLU A 54 -11.45 -8.34 -21.99
C GLU A 54 -10.15 -9.00 -22.50
N ARG A 55 -8.98 -8.57 -22.01
CA ARG A 55 -7.67 -9.05 -22.43
C ARG A 55 -6.85 -9.49 -21.24
N LYS A 56 -5.93 -10.45 -21.45
CA LYS A 56 -4.95 -10.83 -20.43
C LYS A 56 -4.13 -9.63 -19.99
N ILE A 57 -4.15 -9.31 -18.73
CA ILE A 57 -3.39 -8.21 -18.12
C ILE A 57 -2.35 -8.72 -17.11
N PRO A 58 -1.21 -8.03 -16.95
CA PRO A 58 -0.20 -8.43 -15.97
C PRO A 58 -0.63 -8.04 -14.56
N ASN A 59 -0.57 -9.00 -13.62
CA ASN A 59 -0.98 -8.80 -12.22
C ASN A 59 0.02 -8.00 -11.39
N LEU A 60 1.29 -7.98 -11.78
CA LEU A 60 2.39 -7.48 -10.95
C LEU A 60 2.65 -5.96 -11.05
N GLY A 61 1.70 -5.18 -11.58
CA GLY A 61 1.85 -3.72 -11.74
C GLY A 61 2.08 -2.97 -10.42
N GLY A 62 1.49 -3.44 -9.35
CA GLY A 62 1.65 -2.88 -8.00
C GLY A 62 3.09 -2.88 -7.49
N ILE A 63 3.94 -3.81 -7.95
CA ILE A 63 5.37 -3.86 -7.60
C ILE A 63 6.09 -2.61 -8.09
N ALA A 64 5.82 -2.15 -9.33
CA ALA A 64 6.45 -0.95 -9.88
C ALA A 64 6.09 0.30 -9.07
N LEU A 65 4.81 0.44 -8.75
CA LEU A 65 4.31 1.57 -7.95
C LEU A 65 4.91 1.58 -6.55
N PHE A 66 4.88 0.43 -5.87
CA PHE A 66 5.44 0.30 -4.53
C PHE A 66 6.95 0.62 -4.51
N PHE A 67 7.70 0.07 -5.46
CA PHE A 67 9.15 0.33 -5.57
C PHE A 67 9.42 1.82 -5.80
N ALA A 68 8.70 2.44 -6.73
CA ALA A 68 8.86 3.86 -7.04
C ALA A 68 8.54 4.77 -5.83
N ILE A 69 7.44 4.48 -5.12
CA ILE A 69 7.04 5.24 -3.92
C ILE A 69 8.07 5.02 -2.81
N SER A 70 8.53 3.77 -2.59
CA SER A 70 9.50 3.45 -1.54
C SER A 70 10.83 4.16 -1.75
N VAL A 71 11.36 4.16 -2.99
CA VAL A 71 12.60 4.88 -3.33
C VAL A 71 12.41 6.38 -3.12
N SER A 72 11.33 6.94 -3.63
CA SER A 72 11.05 8.37 -3.49
C SER A 72 10.87 8.78 -2.03
N ALA A 73 10.12 8.02 -1.24
CA ALA A 73 9.94 8.27 0.18
C ALA A 73 11.28 8.19 0.95
N SER A 74 12.13 7.22 0.63
CA SER A 74 13.44 7.08 1.26
C SER A 74 14.37 8.26 0.99
N ILE A 75 14.26 8.89 -0.18
CA ILE A 75 15.10 10.04 -0.56
C ILE A 75 14.55 11.35 0.03
N TYR A 76 13.25 11.59 -0.12
CA TYR A 76 12.66 12.91 0.16
C TYR A 76 11.91 13.00 1.49
N ALA A 77 11.49 11.85 2.07
CA ALA A 77 10.67 11.78 3.28
C ALA A 77 11.33 10.96 4.41
N TYR A 78 12.63 10.70 4.35
CA TYR A 78 13.33 9.87 5.34
C TYR A 78 13.17 10.38 6.79
N GLN A 79 13.02 11.69 6.98
CA GLN A 79 12.80 12.31 8.30
C GLN A 79 11.47 11.87 8.95
N LEU A 80 10.52 11.39 8.15
CA LEU A 80 9.24 10.90 8.62
C LEU A 80 9.25 9.39 8.94
N PHE A 81 10.38 8.72 8.74
CA PHE A 81 10.46 7.26 8.88
C PHE A 81 10.08 6.79 10.28
N ASP A 82 10.57 7.46 11.33
CA ASP A 82 10.23 7.08 12.70
C ASP A 82 8.74 7.19 13.00
N LEU A 83 8.07 8.19 12.41
CA LEU A 83 6.63 8.38 12.56
C LEU A 83 5.83 7.32 11.78
N TYR A 84 6.30 6.93 10.59
CA TYR A 84 5.56 6.06 9.67
C TYR A 84 6.15 4.66 9.51
N LYS A 85 7.08 4.23 10.38
CA LYS A 85 7.73 2.91 10.30
C LYS A 85 6.75 1.72 10.25
N PHE A 86 5.70 1.74 11.05
CA PHE A 86 4.67 0.69 11.03
C PHE A 86 3.82 0.75 9.75
N LEU A 87 3.56 1.94 9.20
CA LEU A 87 2.91 2.09 7.91
C LEU A 87 3.76 1.45 6.80
N PHE A 88 5.06 1.77 6.73
CA PHE A 88 5.96 1.16 5.74
C PHE A 88 6.05 -0.35 5.90
N ALA A 89 6.20 -0.85 7.12
CA ALA A 89 6.22 -2.29 7.37
C ALA A 89 4.91 -2.97 6.93
N SER A 90 3.78 -2.35 7.22
CA SER A 90 2.46 -2.83 6.81
C SER A 90 2.31 -2.89 5.29
N LEU A 91 2.77 -1.86 4.57
CA LEU A 91 2.74 -1.81 3.11
C LEU A 91 3.64 -2.90 2.49
N VAL A 92 4.82 -3.17 3.06
CA VAL A 92 5.70 -4.27 2.61
C VAL A 92 5.02 -5.62 2.78
N ILE A 93 4.38 -5.87 3.92
CA ILE A 93 3.65 -7.11 4.17
C ILE A 93 2.47 -7.25 3.21
N LEU A 94 1.68 -6.19 3.00
CA LEU A 94 0.56 -6.22 2.06
C LEU A 94 1.02 -6.49 0.62
N LEU A 95 2.11 -5.85 0.19
CA LEU A 95 2.69 -6.11 -1.14
C LEU A 95 3.10 -7.58 -1.26
N TYR A 96 3.82 -8.10 -0.26
CA TYR A 96 4.25 -9.49 -0.27
C TYR A 96 3.06 -10.46 -0.39
N ILE A 97 2.01 -10.22 0.39
CA ILE A 97 0.80 -11.05 0.37
C ILE A 97 0.07 -10.92 -0.97
N GLY A 98 -0.08 -9.70 -1.51
CA GLY A 98 -0.68 -9.48 -2.82
C GLY A 98 0.07 -10.22 -3.92
N VAL A 99 1.39 -10.06 -3.98
CA VAL A 99 2.22 -10.77 -4.97
C VAL A 99 2.15 -12.29 -4.80
N MET A 100 2.13 -12.78 -3.57
CA MET A 100 2.00 -14.22 -3.32
C MET A 100 0.62 -14.75 -3.72
N ASP A 101 -0.44 -13.97 -3.54
CA ASP A 101 -1.80 -14.32 -3.97
C ASP A 101 -1.90 -14.39 -5.51
N ASP A 102 -1.25 -13.44 -6.21
CA ASP A 102 -1.20 -13.40 -7.67
C ASP A 102 -0.39 -14.57 -8.29
N ILE A 103 0.65 -15.04 -7.59
CA ILE A 103 1.50 -16.14 -8.08
C ILE A 103 0.94 -17.50 -7.68
N VAL A 104 0.48 -17.63 -6.43
CA VAL A 104 0.00 -18.87 -5.84
C VAL A 104 -1.30 -18.59 -5.11
N VAL A 105 -2.43 -18.89 -5.72
CA VAL A 105 -3.77 -18.65 -5.15
C VAL A 105 -3.80 -19.02 -3.67
N MET A 106 -3.91 -18.01 -2.81
CA MET A 106 -3.90 -18.20 -1.37
C MET A 106 -5.28 -18.57 -0.83
N ARG A 107 -5.32 -19.43 0.20
CA ARG A 107 -6.58 -19.71 0.89
C ARG A 107 -7.07 -18.46 1.63
N ALA A 108 -8.36 -18.18 1.55
CA ALA A 108 -8.98 -16.96 2.10
C ALA A 108 -8.64 -16.71 3.58
N TYR A 109 -8.55 -17.75 4.42
CA TYR A 109 -8.21 -17.59 5.83
C TYR A 109 -6.77 -17.08 6.06
N LYS A 110 -5.79 -17.49 5.21
CA LYS A 110 -4.41 -17.00 5.31
C LYS A 110 -4.33 -15.52 4.96
N LYS A 111 -5.06 -15.11 3.93
CA LYS A 111 -5.19 -13.71 3.53
C LYS A 111 -5.81 -12.87 4.64
N LEU A 112 -6.89 -13.37 5.26
CA LEU A 112 -7.55 -12.70 6.38
C LEU A 112 -6.63 -12.54 7.60
N VAL A 113 -5.89 -13.60 7.98
CA VAL A 113 -4.93 -13.51 9.11
C VAL A 113 -3.87 -12.47 8.85
N ALA A 114 -3.33 -12.42 7.65
CA ALA A 114 -2.33 -11.44 7.28
C ALA A 114 -2.89 -10.00 7.28
N GLN A 115 -4.11 -9.81 6.78
CA GLN A 115 -4.81 -8.52 6.85
C GLN A 115 -5.08 -8.09 8.30
N LEU A 116 -5.40 -9.03 9.20
CA LEU A 116 -5.55 -8.75 10.63
C LEU A 116 -4.23 -8.28 11.27
N VAL A 117 -3.12 -8.94 10.97
CA VAL A 117 -1.79 -8.53 11.48
C VAL A 117 -1.44 -7.13 10.98
N VAL A 118 -1.59 -6.87 9.70
CA VAL A 118 -1.29 -5.58 9.09
C VAL A 118 -2.18 -4.47 9.65
N SER A 119 -3.49 -4.71 9.75
CA SER A 119 -4.41 -3.73 10.31
C SER A 119 -4.11 -3.43 11.78
N ALA A 120 -3.74 -4.44 12.58
CA ALA A 120 -3.31 -4.23 13.96
C ALA A 120 -2.02 -3.40 14.04
N MET A 121 -1.03 -3.65 13.17
CA MET A 121 0.19 -2.83 13.09
C MET A 121 -0.12 -1.36 12.76
N LEU A 122 -1.02 -1.11 11.80
CA LEU A 122 -1.42 0.25 11.44
C LEU A 122 -2.20 0.93 12.56
N VAL A 123 -3.22 0.29 13.07
CA VAL A 123 -4.16 0.87 14.02
C VAL A 123 -3.53 1.07 15.39
N ILE A 124 -2.76 0.10 15.88
CA ILE A 124 -2.14 0.13 17.20
C ILE A 124 -0.73 0.73 17.13
N GLY A 125 0.08 0.31 16.15
CA GLY A 125 1.47 0.73 16.03
C GLY A 125 1.65 2.18 15.55
N SER A 126 0.85 2.63 14.58
CA SER A 126 0.89 4.01 14.06
C SER A 126 -0.24 4.89 14.58
N ASP A 127 -1.12 4.39 15.46
CA ASP A 127 -2.31 5.09 15.96
C ASP A 127 -3.23 5.64 14.83
N VAL A 128 -3.18 4.99 13.65
CA VAL A 128 -4.04 5.32 12.51
C VAL A 128 -5.40 4.67 12.71
N ARG A 129 -6.31 5.39 13.33
CA ARG A 129 -7.63 4.87 13.69
C ARG A 129 -8.75 5.90 13.53
N ILE A 130 -9.95 5.41 13.31
CA ILE A 130 -11.17 6.24 13.26
C ILE A 130 -11.55 6.57 14.70
N ARG A 131 -11.47 7.83 15.05
CA ARG A 131 -11.73 8.31 16.43
C ARG A 131 -13.10 8.94 16.61
N ASN A 132 -13.69 9.44 15.51
CA ASN A 132 -14.94 10.18 15.54
C ASN A 132 -15.81 9.78 14.36
N LEU A 133 -17.11 9.61 14.58
CA LEU A 133 -18.10 9.32 13.54
C LEU A 133 -18.92 10.56 13.15
N PHE A 134 -18.58 11.75 13.66
CA PHE A 134 -19.19 13.03 13.30
C PHE A 134 -20.72 13.04 13.42
N GLY A 135 -21.29 12.32 14.39
CA GLY A 135 -22.72 12.24 14.61
C GLY A 135 -23.46 11.15 13.80
N VAL A 136 -22.76 10.36 12.99
CA VAL A 136 -23.36 9.20 12.31
C VAL A 136 -23.89 8.23 13.37
N PHE A 137 -25.16 7.83 13.24
CA PHE A 137 -25.91 7.04 14.23
C PHE A 137 -25.96 7.68 15.65
N GLY A 138 -25.82 9.01 15.75
CA GLY A 138 -25.77 9.73 17.03
C GLY A 138 -24.44 9.56 17.80
N VAL A 139 -23.43 8.95 17.20
CA VAL A 139 -22.11 8.72 17.81
C VAL A 139 -21.13 9.78 17.32
N HIS A 140 -20.53 10.52 18.25
CA HIS A 140 -19.48 11.48 17.97
C HIS A 140 -18.11 10.83 18.18
N GLU A 141 -17.69 10.65 19.42
CA GLU A 141 -16.38 10.10 19.75
C GLU A 141 -16.47 8.61 20.09
N LEU A 142 -15.51 7.84 19.58
CA LEU A 142 -15.34 6.44 19.92
C LEU A 142 -14.32 6.29 21.05
N ASN A 143 -14.66 5.50 22.07
CA ASN A 143 -13.65 5.09 23.04
C ASN A 143 -12.52 4.30 22.36
N TYR A 144 -11.38 4.17 23.04
CA TYR A 144 -10.18 3.55 22.44
C TYR A 144 -10.46 2.16 21.86
N PHE A 145 -11.12 1.30 22.62
CA PHE A 145 -11.38 -0.08 22.21
C PHE A 145 -12.29 -0.15 20.97
N LEU A 146 -13.41 0.58 20.99
CA LEU A 146 -14.30 0.63 19.82
C LEU A 146 -13.63 1.25 18.60
N SER A 147 -12.83 2.30 18.78
CA SER A 147 -12.04 2.92 17.72
C SER A 147 -11.07 1.92 17.07
N VAL A 148 -10.36 1.12 17.88
CA VAL A 148 -9.44 0.09 17.36
C VAL A 148 -10.19 -0.98 16.59
N VAL A 149 -11.22 -1.58 17.17
CA VAL A 149 -12.00 -2.66 16.53
C VAL A 149 -12.65 -2.17 15.24
N PHE A 150 -13.30 -1.00 15.29
CA PHE A 150 -13.95 -0.41 14.12
C PHE A 150 -12.96 -0.12 12.98
N SER A 151 -11.78 0.41 13.30
CA SER A 151 -10.75 0.70 12.31
C SER A 151 -10.18 -0.56 11.68
N ILE A 152 -9.93 -1.62 12.45
CA ILE A 152 -9.47 -2.92 11.93
C ILE A 152 -10.50 -3.52 10.98
N ILE A 153 -11.78 -3.54 11.37
CA ILE A 153 -12.86 -4.05 10.52
C ILE A 153 -12.97 -3.25 9.24
N THR A 154 -12.96 -1.91 9.34
CA THR A 154 -13.02 -1.01 8.17
C THR A 154 -11.86 -1.27 7.22
N PHE A 155 -10.64 -1.41 7.74
CA PHE A 155 -9.46 -1.70 6.93
C PHE A 155 -9.62 -3.03 6.16
N ILE A 156 -10.04 -4.10 6.84
CA ILE A 156 -10.24 -5.41 6.23
C ILE A 156 -11.33 -5.36 5.15
N ILE A 157 -12.44 -4.69 5.43
CA ILE A 157 -13.52 -4.53 4.44
C ILE A 157 -13.02 -3.79 3.21
N LEU A 158 -12.31 -2.68 3.37
CA LEU A 158 -11.77 -1.90 2.26
C LEU A 158 -10.78 -2.71 1.41
N VAL A 159 -9.82 -3.39 2.04
CA VAL A 159 -8.83 -4.21 1.31
C VAL A 159 -9.52 -5.33 0.52
N ASN A 160 -10.52 -6.00 1.11
CA ASN A 160 -11.25 -7.04 0.39
C ASN A 160 -12.18 -6.47 -0.69
N ALA A 161 -12.79 -5.29 -0.48
CA ALA A 161 -13.59 -4.62 -1.50
C ALA A 161 -12.76 -4.28 -2.74
N PHE A 162 -11.55 -3.72 -2.57
CA PHE A 162 -10.64 -3.47 -3.69
C PHE A 162 -10.23 -4.75 -4.42
N ASN A 163 -9.99 -5.85 -3.70
CA ASN A 163 -9.70 -7.14 -4.32
C ASN A 163 -10.88 -7.75 -5.10
N LEU A 164 -12.12 -7.34 -4.81
CA LEU A 164 -13.31 -7.83 -5.52
C LEU A 164 -13.67 -7.01 -6.76
N ILE A 165 -13.10 -5.81 -6.89
CA ILE A 165 -13.30 -4.93 -8.05
C ILE A 165 -12.47 -5.39 -9.25
N ASP A 166 -11.33 -6.03 -9.00
CA ASP A 166 -10.48 -6.66 -10.00
C ASP A 166 -11.06 -8.02 -10.40
#